data_4a96747a9e17c2b724daf6450e6fb734
#
_entry.id   4a96747a9e17c2b724daf6450e6fb734
#
_cell.length_a   1.000
_cell.length_b   1.000
_cell.length_c   1.000
_cell.angle_alpha   90.00
_cell.angle_beta   90.00
_cell.angle_gamma   90.00
#
_symmetry.space_group_name_H-M   'P 1'
#
loop_
_entity.id
_entity.type
_entity.pdbx_description
1 polymer ?
#
loop_
_entity_poly.entity_id
_entity_poly.type
_entity_poly.pdbx_seq_one_letter_code
_entity_poly.pdbx_strand_id
1 'polypeptide(L)'
;MKKKTLVPLISFLLGICLISLIVYKTDTHEKNERHITAQLNATTYGERIKNEIASGIEITDALKQILISENGEINQFDTIAENLMSDSIESVQLAPDGVVTDIYPAEGNEAGKIDLIHDKDRGEISCYARDNHTVITQGPFELKQGGYGIAVRNPVYLTDTNKQEDFWGFTIVILRVPDIFSDSIYALSNFGYEYRISKTASPWSGTYKVVYQSDDPLTHPISYDFKIGAESWRFEVTPKSGWRNNTLIAVVTGFFLTVILLLTVLTRVWLVSKENKNRFQILAHTDSLTGINNRYGFDEAAEKIIAQNPKAHFVAALFDIDDFKFINDVYGHAYGD
;
A
#
# COMPACT_ATOMS: atom_id res chain seq x y z
N MET A 1 11.40 40.18 -24.51
CA MET A 1 11.74 38.77 -24.88
C MET A 1 11.05 38.45 -26.20
N LYS A 2 11.78 37.97 -27.22
CA LYS A 2 11.18 37.68 -28.53
C LYS A 2 10.17 36.54 -28.43
N LYS A 3 9.04 36.59 -29.17
CA LYS A 3 7.98 35.56 -29.17
C LYS A 3 8.52 34.13 -29.30
N LYS A 4 9.64 33.96 -30.01
CA LYS A 4 10.34 32.67 -30.22
C LYS A 4 10.86 31.99 -28.94
N THR A 5 11.11 32.72 -27.87
CA THR A 5 11.59 32.21 -26.61
C THR A 5 10.49 32.19 -25.54
N LEU A 6 9.57 33.15 -25.58
CA LEU A 6 8.50 33.29 -24.58
C LEU A 6 7.43 32.20 -24.72
N VAL A 7 6.96 31.93 -25.96
CA VAL A 7 5.90 30.93 -26.19
C VAL A 7 6.36 29.50 -25.80
N PRO A 8 7.51 29.00 -26.28
CA PRO A 8 8.01 27.69 -25.82
C PRO A 8 8.24 27.61 -24.31
N LEU A 9 8.72 28.69 -23.67
CA LEU A 9 8.91 28.72 -22.23
C LEU A 9 7.58 28.60 -21.47
N ILE A 10 6.55 29.35 -21.89
CA ILE A 10 5.22 29.26 -21.28
C ILE A 10 4.61 27.86 -21.46
N SER A 11 4.72 27.29 -22.68
CA SER A 11 4.22 25.93 -22.92
C SER A 11 4.94 24.89 -22.08
N PHE A 12 6.25 25.03 -21.87
CA PHE A 12 7.04 24.17 -20.99
C PHE A 12 6.58 24.28 -19.53
N LEU A 13 6.41 25.50 -19.00
CA LEU A 13 5.97 25.71 -17.62
C LEU A 13 4.55 25.17 -17.38
N LEU A 14 3.63 25.40 -18.33
CA LEU A 14 2.29 24.82 -18.26
C LEU A 14 2.33 23.29 -18.28
N GLY A 15 3.23 22.74 -19.10
CA GLY A 15 3.46 21.29 -19.13
C GLY A 15 3.95 20.75 -17.80
N ILE A 16 4.92 21.40 -17.14
CA ILE A 16 5.41 20.99 -15.81
C ILE A 16 4.25 21.03 -14.77
N CYS A 17 3.41 22.06 -14.78
CA CYS A 17 2.26 22.12 -13.90
C CYS A 17 1.28 20.94 -14.15
N LEU A 18 1.06 20.59 -15.40
CA LEU A 18 0.20 19.45 -15.77
C LEU A 18 0.80 18.12 -15.33
N ILE A 19 2.11 17.92 -15.53
CA ILE A 19 2.80 16.72 -15.02
C ILE A 19 2.64 16.62 -13.51
N SER A 20 2.89 17.70 -12.77
CA SER A 20 2.79 17.71 -11.31
C SER A 20 1.39 17.29 -10.86
N LEU A 21 0.35 17.75 -11.55
CA LEU A 21 -1.03 17.35 -11.25
C LEU A 21 -1.29 15.85 -11.56
N ILE A 22 -0.81 15.36 -12.70
CA ILE A 22 -0.96 13.95 -13.09
C ILE A 22 -0.22 13.06 -12.09
N VAL A 23 1.02 13.37 -11.76
CA VAL A 23 1.84 12.61 -10.80
C VAL A 23 1.18 12.60 -9.42
N TYR A 24 0.69 13.75 -8.96
CA TYR A 24 -0.03 13.85 -7.68
C TYR A 24 -1.28 12.96 -7.66
N LYS A 25 -2.10 13.00 -8.72
CA LYS A 25 -3.31 12.16 -8.81
C LYS A 25 -2.97 10.67 -8.87
N THR A 26 -1.95 10.30 -9.65
CA THR A 26 -1.49 8.91 -9.74
C THR A 26 -0.97 8.40 -8.41
N ASP A 27 -0.12 9.19 -7.71
CA ASP A 27 0.41 8.84 -6.38
C ASP A 27 -0.71 8.66 -5.35
N THR A 28 -1.70 9.56 -5.35
CA THR A 28 -2.84 9.48 -4.43
C THR A 28 -3.73 8.28 -4.73
N HIS A 29 -3.98 7.99 -6.00
CA HIS A 29 -4.77 6.83 -6.40
C HIS A 29 -4.08 5.52 -6.00
N GLU A 30 -2.80 5.36 -6.34
CA GLU A 30 -2.00 4.19 -5.97
C GLU A 30 -1.94 3.97 -4.44
N LYS A 31 -1.76 5.03 -3.67
CA LYS A 31 -1.79 4.95 -2.21
C LYS A 31 -3.14 4.46 -1.69
N ASN A 32 -4.24 5.00 -2.21
CA ASN A 32 -5.58 4.58 -1.81
C ASN A 32 -5.82 3.10 -2.12
N GLU A 33 -5.48 2.65 -3.33
CA GLU A 33 -5.61 1.24 -3.71
C GLU A 33 -4.79 0.32 -2.78
N ARG A 34 -3.55 0.70 -2.47
CA ARG A 34 -2.71 -0.05 -1.53
C ARG A 34 -3.30 -0.07 -0.11
N HIS A 35 -3.88 1.04 0.34
CA HIS A 35 -4.56 1.10 1.64
C HIS A 35 -5.80 0.20 1.68
N ILE A 36 -6.65 0.24 0.64
CA ILE A 36 -7.84 -0.61 0.54
C ILE A 36 -7.44 -2.09 0.53
N THR A 37 -6.44 -2.45 -0.27
CA THR A 37 -5.95 -3.83 -0.36
C THR A 37 -5.35 -4.29 0.98
N ALA A 38 -4.56 -3.46 1.64
CA ALA A 38 -3.99 -3.76 2.95
C ALA A 38 -5.08 -3.88 4.03
N GLN A 39 -6.12 -3.03 3.99
CA GLN A 39 -7.26 -3.12 4.89
C GLN A 39 -8.03 -4.44 4.71
N LEU A 40 -8.25 -4.85 3.46
CA LEU A 40 -8.88 -6.13 3.14
C LEU A 40 -8.04 -7.30 3.66
N ASN A 41 -6.73 -7.28 3.43
CA ASN A 41 -5.82 -8.30 3.94
C ASN A 41 -5.79 -8.32 5.47
N ALA A 42 -5.71 -7.15 6.13
CA ALA A 42 -5.75 -7.07 7.58
C ALA A 42 -7.03 -7.69 8.15
N THR A 43 -8.18 -7.41 7.56
CA THR A 43 -9.47 -7.98 7.99
C THR A 43 -9.53 -9.47 7.71
N THR A 44 -9.21 -9.91 6.49
CA THR A 44 -9.32 -11.32 6.08
C THR A 44 -8.40 -12.23 6.89
N TYR A 45 -7.13 -11.87 6.98
CA TYR A 45 -6.16 -12.67 7.74
C TYR A 45 -6.31 -12.48 9.24
N GLY A 46 -6.75 -11.32 9.72
CA GLY A 46 -7.08 -11.11 11.12
C GLY A 46 -8.24 -11.99 11.59
N GLU A 47 -9.31 -12.10 10.80
CA GLU A 47 -10.41 -13.05 11.11
C GLU A 47 -9.94 -14.51 11.03
N ARG A 48 -9.07 -14.85 10.10
CA ARG A 48 -8.51 -16.19 10.02
C ARG A 48 -7.67 -16.52 11.26
N ILE A 49 -6.74 -15.65 11.65
CA ILE A 49 -5.91 -15.77 12.87
C ILE A 49 -6.82 -15.90 14.12
N LYS A 50 -7.86 -15.09 14.20
CA LYS A 50 -8.84 -15.19 15.27
C LYS A 50 -9.49 -16.59 15.35
N ASN A 51 -9.90 -17.14 14.20
CA ASN A 51 -10.50 -18.48 14.14
C ASN A 51 -9.48 -19.58 14.47
N GLU A 52 -8.23 -19.42 14.02
CA GLU A 52 -7.12 -20.34 14.35
C GLU A 52 -6.90 -20.40 15.87
N ILE A 53 -6.90 -19.27 16.58
CA ILE A 53 -6.79 -19.25 18.05
C ILE A 53 -8.10 -19.75 18.71
N ALA A 54 -9.26 -19.40 18.14
CA ALA A 54 -10.56 -19.83 18.67
C ALA A 54 -10.73 -21.35 18.63
N SER A 55 -10.07 -22.06 17.72
CA SER A 55 -10.07 -23.52 17.70
C SER A 55 -9.53 -24.13 19.02
N GLY A 56 -8.55 -23.47 19.66
CA GLY A 56 -8.08 -23.85 20.97
C GLY A 56 -9.16 -23.68 22.06
N ILE A 57 -10.03 -22.66 21.94
CA ILE A 57 -11.17 -22.49 22.86
C ILE A 57 -12.18 -23.59 22.63
N GLU A 58 -12.50 -23.94 21.39
CA GLU A 58 -13.44 -25.02 21.06
C GLU A 58 -13.02 -26.37 21.68
N ILE A 59 -11.71 -26.66 21.64
CA ILE A 59 -11.16 -27.86 22.30
C ILE A 59 -11.36 -27.79 23.82
N THR A 60 -11.03 -26.66 24.45
CA THR A 60 -11.23 -26.48 25.89
C THR A 60 -12.71 -26.56 26.28
N ASP A 61 -13.61 -26.03 25.45
CA ASP A 61 -15.07 -26.16 25.67
C ASP A 61 -15.57 -27.59 25.53
N ALA A 62 -15.05 -28.33 24.54
CA ALA A 62 -15.41 -29.76 24.39
C ALA A 62 -15.00 -30.57 25.63
N LEU A 63 -13.77 -30.40 26.11
CA LEU A 63 -13.29 -31.03 27.33
C LEU A 63 -14.12 -30.63 28.57
N LYS A 64 -14.48 -29.34 28.67
CA LYS A 64 -15.36 -28.82 29.73
C LYS A 64 -16.73 -29.50 29.72
N GLN A 65 -17.33 -29.69 28.54
CA GLN A 65 -18.62 -30.38 28.43
C GLN A 65 -18.53 -31.86 28.87
N ILE A 66 -17.43 -32.53 28.53
CA ILE A 66 -17.19 -33.90 28.98
C ILE A 66 -17.05 -33.95 30.51
N LEU A 67 -16.24 -33.05 31.10
CA LEU A 67 -16.09 -32.98 32.57
C LEU A 67 -17.43 -32.73 33.29
N ILE A 68 -18.24 -31.82 32.77
CA ILE A 68 -19.58 -31.58 33.36
C ILE A 68 -20.48 -32.81 33.24
N SER A 69 -20.43 -33.51 32.09
CA SER A 69 -21.31 -34.70 31.89
C SER A 69 -20.85 -35.91 32.68
N GLU A 70 -19.54 -36.06 32.95
CA GLU A 70 -18.93 -37.16 33.67
C GLU A 70 -18.62 -36.82 35.16
N ASN A 71 -19.20 -35.72 35.65
CA ASN A 71 -19.10 -35.29 37.03
C ASN A 71 -17.68 -35.02 37.55
N GLY A 72 -16.84 -34.43 36.67
CA GLY A 72 -15.47 -33.96 37.00
C GLY A 72 -14.34 -34.93 36.64
N GLU A 73 -14.66 -36.05 35.99
CA GLU A 73 -13.67 -37.02 35.53
C GLU A 73 -13.75 -37.15 34.01
N ILE A 74 -12.60 -37.38 33.36
CA ILE A 74 -12.56 -37.76 31.95
C ILE A 74 -11.95 -39.16 31.85
N ASN A 75 -12.82 -40.14 31.66
CA ASN A 75 -12.37 -41.50 31.36
C ASN A 75 -11.69 -41.52 30.00
N GLN A 76 -10.51 -42.14 29.88
CA GLN A 76 -9.72 -42.22 28.65
C GLN A 76 -9.25 -40.85 28.14
N PHE A 77 -8.82 -39.95 29.03
CA PHE A 77 -8.32 -38.62 28.69
C PHE A 77 -7.24 -38.66 27.55
N ASP A 78 -6.25 -39.55 27.67
CA ASP A 78 -5.18 -39.68 26.68
C ASP A 78 -5.72 -39.98 25.28
N THR A 79 -6.69 -40.86 25.13
CA THR A 79 -7.30 -41.20 23.84
C THR A 79 -8.10 -40.02 23.26
N ILE A 80 -8.80 -39.28 24.10
CA ILE A 80 -9.54 -38.10 23.68
C ILE A 80 -8.53 -36.98 23.25
N ALA A 81 -7.54 -36.74 24.08
CA ALA A 81 -6.54 -35.72 23.84
C ALA A 81 -5.71 -36.02 22.57
N GLU A 82 -5.35 -37.30 22.33
CA GLU A 82 -4.67 -37.72 21.10
C GLU A 82 -5.46 -37.35 19.84
N ASN A 83 -6.80 -37.57 19.85
CA ASN A 83 -7.65 -37.21 18.71
C ASN A 83 -7.83 -35.70 18.52
N LEU A 84 -7.52 -34.89 19.53
CA LEU A 84 -7.60 -33.42 19.49
C LEU A 84 -6.26 -32.77 19.07
N MET A 85 -5.18 -33.56 19.03
CA MET A 85 -3.87 -33.04 18.65
C MET A 85 -3.79 -32.66 17.17
N SER A 86 -3.02 -31.62 16.90
CA SER A 86 -2.63 -31.19 15.56
C SER A 86 -1.23 -30.60 15.61
N ASP A 87 -0.64 -30.31 14.45
CA ASP A 87 0.73 -29.74 14.37
C ASP A 87 0.86 -28.39 15.12
N SER A 88 -0.24 -27.66 15.28
CA SER A 88 -0.30 -26.39 16.00
C SER A 88 -0.62 -26.49 17.48
N ILE A 89 -0.89 -27.69 18.01
CA ILE A 89 -1.18 -27.94 19.42
C ILE A 89 0.00 -28.62 20.08
N GLU A 90 0.58 -27.97 21.08
CA GLU A 90 1.68 -28.51 21.88
C GLU A 90 1.18 -29.55 22.89
N SER A 91 0.11 -29.21 23.60
CA SER A 91 -0.49 -30.12 24.60
C SER A 91 -1.92 -29.76 24.94
N VAL A 92 -2.64 -30.77 25.41
CA VAL A 92 -3.96 -30.68 26.03
C VAL A 92 -3.82 -31.07 27.50
N GLN A 93 -4.45 -30.32 28.43
CA GLN A 93 -4.21 -30.47 29.85
C GLN A 93 -5.51 -30.30 30.65
N LEU A 94 -5.54 -30.96 31.79
CA LEU A 94 -6.56 -30.77 32.83
C LEU A 94 -5.90 -30.28 34.11
N ALA A 95 -6.53 -29.35 34.81
CA ALA A 95 -6.01 -28.78 36.05
C ALA A 95 -7.10 -28.68 37.10
N PRO A 96 -7.50 -29.80 37.76
CA PRO A 96 -8.40 -29.75 38.90
C PRO A 96 -7.81 -28.91 40.03
N ASP A 97 -8.63 -28.08 40.68
CA ASP A 97 -8.22 -27.11 41.71
C ASP A 97 -7.09 -26.14 41.26
N GLY A 98 -6.89 -26.05 39.95
CA GLY A 98 -5.82 -25.22 39.35
C GLY A 98 -4.45 -25.89 39.27
N VAL A 99 -4.32 -27.16 39.69
CA VAL A 99 -3.07 -27.93 39.58
C VAL A 99 -3.14 -28.85 38.37
N VAL A 100 -2.18 -28.73 37.46
CA VAL A 100 -2.13 -29.54 36.23
C VAL A 100 -1.79 -30.98 36.59
N THR A 101 -2.76 -31.90 36.47
CA THR A 101 -2.64 -33.33 36.79
C THR A 101 -2.53 -34.21 35.55
N ASP A 102 -3.26 -33.86 34.48
CA ASP A 102 -3.31 -34.64 33.26
C ASP A 102 -2.79 -33.80 32.10
N ILE A 103 -1.86 -34.34 31.33
CA ILE A 103 -1.20 -33.69 30.20
C ILE A 103 -0.99 -34.70 29.08
N TYR A 104 -1.46 -34.36 27.88
CA TYR A 104 -1.16 -35.11 26.67
C TYR A 104 -0.47 -34.22 25.63
N PRO A 105 0.66 -34.65 25.02
CA PRO A 105 1.44 -35.83 25.35
C PRO A 105 2.15 -35.67 26.72
N ALA A 106 2.31 -36.78 27.44
CA ALA A 106 2.97 -36.78 28.74
C ALA A 106 4.49 -36.58 28.63
N GLU A 107 5.08 -36.98 27.51
CA GLU A 107 6.53 -36.88 27.26
C GLU A 107 6.97 -35.39 27.18
N GLY A 108 7.98 -35.06 27.99
CA GLY A 108 8.48 -33.66 28.07
C GLY A 108 7.65 -32.70 28.94
N ASN A 109 6.54 -33.15 29.49
CA ASN A 109 5.65 -32.35 30.33
C ASN A 109 5.66 -32.86 31.80
N GLU A 110 5.47 -31.95 32.78
CA GLU A 110 5.56 -32.26 34.20
C GLU A 110 4.16 -32.12 34.86
N ALA A 111 3.41 -33.23 34.90
CA ALA A 111 2.16 -33.30 35.66
C ALA A 111 2.39 -33.16 37.16
N GLY A 112 1.45 -32.57 37.89
CA GLY A 112 1.48 -32.44 39.35
C GLY A 112 2.40 -31.33 39.91
N LYS A 113 3.15 -30.62 39.07
CA LYS A 113 4.11 -29.59 39.51
C LYS A 113 3.65 -28.14 39.18
N ILE A 114 2.72 -27.97 38.33
CA ILE A 114 2.25 -26.64 37.86
C ILE A 114 0.95 -26.28 38.58
N ASP A 115 1.06 -25.40 39.56
CA ASP A 115 -0.08 -24.81 40.27
C ASP A 115 -0.42 -23.46 39.65
N LEU A 116 -1.49 -23.40 38.89
CA LEU A 116 -1.86 -22.22 38.11
C LEU A 116 -2.47 -21.09 38.95
N ILE A 117 -2.96 -21.41 40.14
CA ILE A 117 -3.61 -20.44 41.04
C ILE A 117 -2.57 -19.73 41.93
N HIS A 118 -1.59 -20.50 42.44
CA HIS A 118 -0.62 -19.97 43.39
C HIS A 118 0.73 -19.64 42.72
N ASP A 119 0.86 -19.86 41.41
CA ASP A 119 2.06 -19.51 40.65
C ASP A 119 2.22 -17.97 40.57
N LYS A 120 3.45 -17.50 40.77
CA LYS A 120 3.77 -16.07 40.82
C LYS A 120 3.45 -15.34 39.50
N ASP A 121 3.68 -15.98 38.37
CA ASP A 121 3.56 -15.37 37.03
C ASP A 121 2.23 -15.69 36.35
N ARG A 122 1.53 -16.76 36.81
CA ARG A 122 0.30 -17.28 36.19
C ARG A 122 -0.92 -17.09 37.07
N GLY A 123 -0.75 -16.90 38.39
CA GLY A 123 -1.83 -16.90 39.39
C GLY A 123 -2.83 -15.78 39.16
N GLU A 124 -2.35 -14.56 38.96
CA GLU A 124 -3.25 -13.40 38.80
C GLU A 124 -4.22 -13.56 37.64
N ILE A 125 -3.73 -13.99 36.48
CA ILE A 125 -4.58 -14.17 35.28
C ILE A 125 -5.46 -15.43 35.39
N SER A 126 -5.00 -16.49 36.08
CA SER A 126 -5.79 -17.69 36.34
C SER A 126 -6.92 -17.41 37.32
N CYS A 127 -6.67 -16.68 38.41
CA CYS A 127 -7.69 -16.20 39.33
C CYS A 127 -8.72 -15.30 38.61
N TYR A 128 -8.25 -14.40 37.72
CA TYR A 128 -9.16 -13.57 36.92
C TYR A 128 -10.09 -14.44 36.06
N ALA A 129 -9.57 -15.47 35.38
CA ALA A 129 -10.37 -16.38 34.57
C ALA A 129 -11.41 -17.08 35.40
N ARG A 130 -11.02 -17.63 36.58
CA ARG A 130 -11.91 -18.24 37.55
C ARG A 130 -12.99 -17.26 38.00
N ASP A 131 -12.60 -16.11 38.56
CA ASP A 131 -13.53 -15.20 39.23
C ASP A 131 -14.52 -14.52 38.26
N ASN A 132 -14.16 -14.40 36.97
CA ASN A 132 -15.00 -13.82 35.93
C ASN A 132 -15.66 -14.86 34.99
N HIS A 133 -15.51 -16.16 35.24
CA HIS A 133 -16.08 -17.26 34.41
C HIS A 133 -15.72 -17.09 32.91
N THR A 134 -14.49 -16.67 32.62
CA THR A 134 -14.09 -16.32 31.25
C THR A 134 -12.85 -17.06 30.81
N VAL A 135 -12.80 -17.39 29.51
CA VAL A 135 -11.61 -17.93 28.89
C VAL A 135 -10.54 -16.84 28.82
N ILE A 136 -9.30 -17.22 29.11
CA ILE A 136 -8.13 -16.36 28.95
C ILE A 136 -7.10 -16.99 28.01
N THR A 137 -6.27 -16.13 27.40
CA THR A 137 -5.10 -16.55 26.66
C THR A 137 -3.84 -15.97 27.31
N GLN A 138 -2.91 -16.81 27.74
CA GLN A 138 -1.64 -16.38 28.36
C GLN A 138 -0.46 -16.72 27.47
N GLY A 139 0.45 -15.80 27.34
CA GLY A 139 1.67 -16.00 26.54
C GLY A 139 1.96 -14.77 25.65
N PRO A 140 2.88 -14.90 24.67
CA PRO A 140 3.69 -16.11 24.42
C PRO A 140 4.71 -16.37 25.55
N PHE A 141 5.02 -17.63 25.79
CA PHE A 141 6.07 -18.09 26.71
C PHE A 141 6.91 -19.20 26.06
N GLU A 142 8.15 -19.34 26.51
CA GLU A 142 9.03 -20.38 25.99
C GLU A 142 8.53 -21.77 26.37
N LEU A 143 8.52 -22.68 25.39
CA LEU A 143 8.21 -24.09 25.59
C LEU A 143 9.47 -24.86 25.94
N LYS A 144 9.37 -25.87 26.80
CA LYS A 144 10.52 -26.74 27.17
C LYS A 144 11.10 -27.49 25.98
N GLN A 145 10.26 -27.79 25.00
CA GLN A 145 10.65 -28.49 23.76
C GLN A 145 11.16 -27.52 22.68
N GLY A 146 11.31 -26.23 23.01
CA GLY A 146 11.69 -25.16 22.12
C GLY A 146 10.52 -24.49 21.42
N GLY A 147 10.73 -23.23 20.99
CA GLY A 147 9.68 -22.39 20.42
C GLY A 147 8.84 -21.70 21.51
N TYR A 148 7.70 -21.14 21.09
CA TYR A 148 6.81 -20.38 21.97
C TYR A 148 5.40 -20.97 21.95
N GLY A 149 4.70 -20.83 23.08
CA GLY A 149 3.33 -21.29 23.25
C GLY A 149 2.40 -20.20 23.78
N ILE A 150 1.11 -20.36 23.48
CA ILE A 150 0.01 -19.60 24.05
C ILE A 150 -0.89 -20.61 24.78
N ALA A 151 -1.10 -20.41 26.08
CA ALA A 151 -2.06 -21.21 26.83
C ALA A 151 -3.45 -20.60 26.70
N VAL A 152 -4.39 -21.39 26.20
CA VAL A 152 -5.82 -21.13 26.29
C VAL A 152 -6.33 -21.85 27.55
N ARG A 153 -6.90 -21.11 28.52
CA ARG A 153 -7.43 -21.66 29.76
C ARG A 153 -8.91 -21.35 29.89
N ASN A 154 -9.69 -22.37 30.10
CA ASN A 154 -11.15 -22.28 30.27
C ASN A 154 -11.54 -22.80 31.67
N PRO A 155 -12.10 -21.94 32.53
CA PRO A 155 -12.52 -22.37 33.85
C PRO A 155 -13.77 -23.27 33.78
N VAL A 156 -13.70 -24.33 34.55
CA VAL A 156 -14.77 -25.34 34.66
C VAL A 156 -15.41 -25.23 36.04
N TYR A 157 -16.75 -25.33 36.09
CA TYR A 157 -17.54 -25.34 37.31
C TYR A 157 -18.46 -26.55 37.27
N LEU A 158 -18.54 -27.24 38.38
CA LEU A 158 -19.47 -28.33 38.54
C LEU A 158 -20.62 -27.88 39.46
N THR A 159 -21.81 -28.34 39.18
CA THR A 159 -22.98 -28.04 39.98
C THR A 159 -23.26 -29.20 40.94
N ASP A 160 -23.26 -28.93 42.23
CA ASP A 160 -23.56 -29.91 43.24
C ASP A 160 -25.08 -30.23 43.26
N THR A 161 -25.48 -31.19 44.14
CA THR A 161 -26.88 -31.59 44.34
C THR A 161 -27.77 -30.45 44.87
N ASN A 162 -27.18 -29.42 45.46
CA ASN A 162 -27.87 -28.24 45.98
C ASN A 162 -27.97 -27.10 44.97
N LYS A 163 -27.50 -27.31 43.71
CA LYS A 163 -27.42 -26.33 42.65
C LYS A 163 -26.39 -25.20 42.92
N GLN A 164 -25.41 -25.46 43.77
CA GLN A 164 -24.27 -24.57 43.96
C GLN A 164 -23.22 -24.93 42.94
N GLU A 165 -22.66 -23.89 42.26
CA GLU A 165 -21.53 -24.03 41.33
C GLU A 165 -20.23 -23.93 42.10
N ASP A 166 -19.43 -24.99 42.04
CA ASP A 166 -18.09 -25.01 42.62
C ASP A 166 -17.03 -25.05 41.53
N PHE A 167 -15.98 -24.28 41.70
CA PHE A 167 -14.85 -24.27 40.76
C PHE A 167 -14.17 -25.62 40.79
N TRP A 168 -14.22 -26.34 39.66
CA TRP A 168 -13.52 -27.62 39.50
C TRP A 168 -12.06 -27.43 39.13
N GLY A 169 -11.72 -26.44 38.25
CA GLY A 169 -10.40 -26.25 37.72
C GLY A 169 -10.42 -25.67 36.32
N PHE A 170 -9.44 -26.05 35.52
CA PHE A 170 -9.30 -25.57 34.13
C PHE A 170 -9.15 -26.72 33.15
N THR A 171 -9.74 -26.57 31.96
CA THR A 171 -9.30 -27.22 30.73
C THR A 171 -8.34 -26.30 30.01
N ILE A 172 -7.27 -26.87 29.45
CA ILE A 172 -6.17 -26.07 28.90
C ILE A 172 -5.68 -26.65 27.56
N VAL A 173 -5.41 -25.78 26.60
CA VAL A 173 -4.74 -26.13 25.36
C VAL A 173 -3.55 -25.20 25.20
N ILE A 174 -2.38 -25.75 24.91
CA ILE A 174 -1.19 -24.98 24.55
C ILE A 174 -1.07 -24.96 23.04
N LEU A 175 -1.21 -23.78 22.46
CA LEU A 175 -1.06 -23.53 21.04
C LEU A 175 0.39 -23.17 20.73
N ARG A 176 1.01 -23.80 19.73
CA ARG A 176 2.38 -23.55 19.32
C ARG A 176 2.46 -22.32 18.40
N VAL A 177 3.39 -21.43 18.68
CA VAL A 177 3.67 -20.22 17.88
C VAL A 177 5.04 -20.39 17.20
N PRO A 178 5.17 -20.15 15.87
CA PRO A 178 4.17 -19.59 14.97
C PRO A 178 3.21 -20.59 14.32
N ASP A 179 3.30 -21.87 14.59
CA ASP A 179 2.63 -22.94 13.84
C ASP A 179 1.12 -22.72 13.69
N ILE A 180 0.44 -22.23 14.77
CA ILE A 180 -0.99 -21.88 14.73
C ILE A 180 -1.33 -20.83 13.67
N PHE A 181 -0.38 -20.03 13.23
CA PHE A 181 -0.58 -18.95 12.24
C PHE A 181 0.07 -19.28 10.88
N SER A 182 0.67 -20.47 10.73
CA SER A 182 1.56 -20.80 9.60
C SER A 182 0.96 -20.50 8.23
N ASP A 183 -0.28 -20.89 8.01
CA ASP A 183 -0.97 -20.69 6.74
C ASP A 183 -1.25 -19.21 6.44
N SER A 184 -1.67 -18.46 7.46
CA SER A 184 -1.93 -17.02 7.35
C SER A 184 -0.65 -16.23 7.10
N ILE A 185 0.41 -16.57 7.83
CA ILE A 185 1.75 -15.98 7.73
C ILE A 185 2.36 -16.23 6.34
N TYR A 186 2.31 -17.48 5.86
CA TYR A 186 2.83 -17.86 4.56
C TYR A 186 2.14 -17.10 3.42
N ALA A 187 0.81 -17.02 3.46
CA ALA A 187 0.04 -16.29 2.47
C ALA A 187 0.38 -14.79 2.46
N LEU A 188 0.44 -14.14 3.63
CA LEU A 188 0.79 -12.73 3.75
C LEU A 188 2.18 -12.42 3.23
N SER A 189 3.18 -13.26 3.57
CA SER A 189 4.55 -13.11 3.08
C SER A 189 4.62 -13.22 1.56
N ASN A 190 3.88 -14.14 0.95
CA ASN A 190 3.81 -14.31 -0.50
C ASN A 190 3.11 -13.14 -1.19
N PHE A 191 2.13 -12.50 -0.54
CA PHE A 191 1.50 -11.28 -1.03
C PHE A 191 2.36 -10.02 -0.80
N GLY A 192 3.54 -10.17 -0.22
CA GLY A 192 4.48 -9.06 -0.01
C GLY A 192 4.09 -8.13 1.12
N TYR A 193 3.56 -8.67 2.23
CA TYR A 193 3.26 -7.93 3.45
C TYR A 193 4.21 -8.30 4.58
N GLU A 194 4.59 -7.30 5.36
CA GLU A 194 5.08 -7.45 6.73
C GLU A 194 3.89 -7.40 7.69
N TYR A 195 4.00 -8.11 8.81
CA TYR A 195 2.89 -8.26 9.76
C TYR A 195 3.36 -8.32 11.20
N ARG A 196 2.44 -8.03 12.13
CA ARG A 196 2.62 -8.20 13.57
C ARG A 196 1.31 -8.63 14.20
N ILE A 197 1.40 -9.68 15.03
CA ILE A 197 0.32 -10.18 15.87
C ILE A 197 0.66 -9.80 17.31
N SER A 198 -0.22 -9.11 17.98
CA SER A 198 -0.05 -8.70 19.37
C SER A 198 -1.34 -8.87 20.15
N LYS A 199 -1.23 -9.02 21.47
CA LYS A 199 -2.36 -9.10 22.39
C LYS A 199 -2.13 -8.25 23.61
N THR A 200 -3.19 -7.90 24.35
CA THR A 200 -3.05 -7.25 25.64
C THR A 200 -2.27 -8.14 26.61
N ALA A 201 -1.41 -7.51 27.43
CA ALA A 201 -0.58 -8.22 28.39
C ALA A 201 -1.42 -9.00 29.43
N SER A 202 -2.59 -8.46 29.78
CA SER A 202 -3.63 -9.04 30.61
C SER A 202 -4.98 -8.46 30.23
N PRO A 203 -6.11 -9.07 30.66
CA PRO A 203 -7.47 -8.56 30.39
C PRO A 203 -7.70 -7.11 30.84
N TRP A 204 -7.02 -6.67 31.88
CA TRP A 204 -7.12 -5.32 32.44
C TRP A 204 -6.03 -4.37 31.96
N SER A 205 -5.10 -4.84 31.14
CA SER A 205 -4.00 -4.02 30.61
C SER A 205 -4.38 -3.37 29.30
N GLY A 206 -4.02 -2.07 29.16
CA GLY A 206 -4.07 -1.38 27.87
C GLY A 206 -2.82 -1.57 26.99
N THR A 207 -1.76 -2.22 27.53
CA THR A 207 -0.50 -2.46 26.81
C THR A 207 -0.54 -3.73 25.99
N TYR A 208 -0.12 -3.65 24.72
CA TYR A 208 0.04 -4.79 23.85
C TYR A 208 1.43 -5.41 23.97
N LYS A 209 1.48 -6.74 23.99
CA LYS A 209 2.70 -7.54 23.84
C LYS A 209 2.70 -8.22 22.48
N VAL A 210 3.84 -8.21 21.80
CA VAL A 210 4.01 -8.92 20.53
C VAL A 210 3.99 -10.42 20.80
N VAL A 211 3.15 -11.12 20.05
CA VAL A 211 3.05 -12.57 20.02
C VAL A 211 3.95 -13.15 18.94
N TYR A 212 3.83 -12.58 17.73
CA TYR A 212 4.66 -12.94 16.60
C TYR A 212 4.70 -11.78 15.58
N GLN A 213 5.80 -11.65 14.86
CA GLN A 213 5.95 -10.62 13.83
C GLN A 213 6.94 -11.07 12.76
N SER A 214 6.88 -10.45 11.60
CA SER A 214 7.87 -10.54 10.53
C SER A 214 9.18 -9.85 10.91
N ASP A 215 10.26 -10.14 10.16
CA ASP A 215 11.61 -9.65 10.47
C ASP A 215 11.78 -8.15 10.30
N ASP A 216 11.11 -7.57 9.29
CA ASP A 216 11.23 -6.15 8.99
C ASP A 216 10.25 -5.30 9.80
N PRO A 217 10.64 -4.07 10.18
CA PRO A 217 9.78 -3.18 10.96
C PRO A 217 8.59 -2.67 10.14
N LEU A 218 7.41 -2.61 10.78
CA LEU A 218 6.21 -2.09 10.16
C LEU A 218 6.26 -0.55 10.10
N THR A 219 5.94 -0.01 8.91
CA THR A 219 5.84 1.44 8.68
C THR A 219 4.40 1.85 8.42
N HIS A 220 3.82 2.64 9.33
CA HIS A 220 2.42 3.08 9.27
C HIS A 220 1.44 1.93 9.01
N PRO A 221 1.43 0.87 9.85
CA PRO A 221 0.63 -0.31 9.59
C PRO A 221 -0.87 -0.02 9.62
N ILE A 222 -1.63 -0.84 8.90
CA ILE A 222 -3.06 -0.96 9.05
C ILE A 222 -3.33 -2.05 10.07
N SER A 223 -4.21 -1.77 11.03
CA SER A 223 -4.55 -2.69 12.11
C SER A 223 -5.97 -3.22 12.00
N TYR A 224 -6.13 -4.45 12.43
CA TYR A 224 -7.41 -5.11 12.67
C TYR A 224 -7.44 -5.60 14.12
N ASP A 225 -8.39 -5.08 14.91
CA ASP A 225 -8.54 -5.41 16.33
C ASP A 225 -9.70 -6.40 16.51
N PHE A 226 -9.47 -7.43 17.32
CA PHE A 226 -10.49 -8.45 17.67
C PHE A 226 -10.32 -8.89 19.11
N LYS A 227 -11.30 -9.66 19.62
CA LYS A 227 -11.27 -10.22 20.98
C LYS A 227 -11.25 -11.72 20.94
N ILE A 228 -10.49 -12.31 21.86
CA ILE A 228 -10.48 -13.74 22.16
C ILE A 228 -10.53 -13.89 23.67
N GLY A 229 -11.58 -14.53 24.17
CA GLY A 229 -11.82 -14.58 25.60
C GLY A 229 -11.90 -13.17 26.19
N ALA A 230 -11.13 -12.93 27.24
CA ALA A 230 -11.07 -11.65 27.93
C ALA A 230 -10.07 -10.66 27.30
N GLU A 231 -9.17 -11.10 26.42
CA GLU A 231 -8.10 -10.27 25.88
C GLU A 231 -8.44 -9.65 24.53
N SER A 232 -7.88 -8.46 24.31
CA SER A 232 -7.89 -7.79 23.01
C SER A 232 -6.64 -8.16 22.22
N TRP A 233 -6.85 -8.50 20.97
CA TRP A 233 -5.80 -8.85 20.01
C TRP A 233 -5.75 -7.81 18.91
N ARG A 234 -4.56 -7.62 18.38
CA ARG A 234 -4.30 -6.70 17.27
C ARG A 234 -3.45 -7.38 16.23
N PHE A 235 -3.94 -7.38 15.03
CA PHE A 235 -3.20 -7.80 13.85
C PHE A 235 -2.87 -6.57 13.00
N GLU A 236 -1.61 -6.41 12.60
CA GLU A 236 -1.11 -5.26 11.85
C GLU A 236 -0.39 -5.73 10.60
N VAL A 237 -0.58 -5.01 9.49
CA VAL A 237 0.07 -5.30 8.21
C VAL A 237 0.58 -4.04 7.54
N THR A 238 1.69 -4.15 6.82
CA THR A 238 2.24 -3.10 5.97
C THR A 238 2.82 -3.73 4.69
N PRO A 239 2.67 -3.11 3.51
CA PRO A 239 3.30 -3.61 2.29
C PRO A 239 4.82 -3.55 2.38
N LYS A 240 5.55 -4.63 2.04
CA LYS A 240 7.03 -4.67 1.95
C LYS A 240 7.60 -3.58 1.04
N SER A 241 6.92 -3.31 -0.08
CA SER A 241 7.31 -2.26 -1.02
C SER A 241 6.98 -0.84 -0.54
N GLY A 242 6.41 -0.70 0.68
CA GLY A 242 5.90 0.55 1.22
C GLY A 242 4.61 1.04 0.56
N TRP A 243 4.12 2.17 1.04
CA TRP A 243 2.83 2.76 0.61
C TRP A 243 2.89 3.47 -0.74
N ARG A 244 4.09 3.80 -1.22
CA ARG A 244 4.31 4.55 -2.46
C ARG A 244 4.97 3.70 -3.52
N ASN A 245 4.41 3.70 -4.73
CA ASN A 245 5.02 3.05 -5.87
C ASN A 245 6.02 3.99 -6.57
N ASN A 246 7.22 4.11 -6.02
CA ASN A 246 8.25 5.00 -6.53
C ASN A 246 8.66 4.70 -7.98
N THR A 247 8.63 3.43 -8.38
CA THR A 247 8.95 2.99 -9.74
C THR A 247 7.91 3.51 -10.74
N LEU A 248 6.62 3.33 -10.45
CA LEU A 248 5.54 3.84 -11.30
C LEU A 248 5.62 5.36 -11.45
N ILE A 249 5.82 6.06 -10.33
CA ILE A 249 5.92 7.53 -10.32
C ILE A 249 7.11 8.00 -11.14
N ALA A 250 8.28 7.34 -11.04
CA ALA A 250 9.47 7.68 -11.82
C ALA A 250 9.23 7.46 -13.33
N VAL A 251 8.59 6.35 -13.71
CA VAL A 251 8.27 6.04 -15.11
C VAL A 251 7.27 7.05 -15.67
N VAL A 252 6.18 7.34 -14.96
CA VAL A 252 5.16 8.32 -15.37
C VAL A 252 5.79 9.71 -15.52
N THR A 253 6.58 10.15 -14.55
CA THR A 253 7.26 11.44 -14.57
C THR A 253 8.23 11.53 -15.75
N GLY A 254 9.08 10.53 -15.97
CA GLY A 254 10.04 10.48 -17.06
C GLY A 254 9.39 10.51 -18.44
N PHE A 255 8.30 9.73 -18.60
CA PHE A 255 7.54 9.70 -19.85
C PHE A 255 6.96 11.09 -20.21
N PHE A 256 6.22 11.69 -19.29
CA PHE A 256 5.59 13.00 -19.55
C PHE A 256 6.62 14.12 -19.68
N LEU A 257 7.73 14.07 -18.95
CA LEU A 257 8.83 15.04 -19.11
C LEU A 257 9.41 14.98 -20.52
N THR A 258 9.63 13.79 -21.05
CA THR A 258 10.14 13.59 -22.43
C THR A 258 9.15 14.14 -23.45
N VAL A 259 7.85 13.87 -23.29
CA VAL A 259 6.79 14.40 -24.19
C VAL A 259 6.77 15.93 -24.19
N ILE A 260 6.83 16.57 -23.02
CA ILE A 260 6.80 18.02 -22.92
C ILE A 260 8.05 18.65 -23.55
N LEU A 261 9.22 18.05 -23.33
CA LEU A 261 10.46 18.52 -23.91
C LEU A 261 10.38 18.45 -25.45
N LEU A 262 9.87 17.35 -25.99
CA LEU A 262 9.64 17.19 -27.43
C LEU A 262 8.68 18.24 -27.99
N LEU A 263 7.53 18.44 -27.34
CA LEU A 263 6.54 19.45 -27.74
C LEU A 263 7.12 20.86 -27.69
N THR A 264 7.93 21.17 -26.70
CA THR A 264 8.62 22.47 -26.57
C THR A 264 9.60 22.70 -27.72
N VAL A 265 10.40 21.69 -28.10
CA VAL A 265 11.31 21.74 -29.22
C VAL A 265 10.54 21.92 -30.55
N LEU A 266 9.49 21.13 -30.76
CA LEU A 266 8.63 21.23 -31.95
C LEU A 266 7.98 22.60 -32.09
N THR A 267 7.49 23.17 -31.02
CA THR A 267 6.90 24.51 -30.98
C THR A 267 7.96 25.58 -31.40
N ARG A 268 9.18 25.45 -30.87
CA ARG A 268 10.26 26.36 -31.25
C ARG A 268 10.64 26.23 -32.72
N VAL A 269 10.79 25.00 -33.22
CA VAL A 269 11.12 24.73 -34.64
C VAL A 269 10.01 25.29 -35.53
N TRP A 270 8.75 25.07 -35.20
CA TRP A 270 7.63 25.61 -35.97
C TRP A 270 7.65 27.15 -36.06
N LEU A 271 7.88 27.81 -34.93
CA LEU A 271 7.94 29.30 -34.89
C LEU A 271 9.07 29.84 -35.72
N VAL A 272 10.27 29.21 -35.66
CA VAL A 272 11.43 29.60 -36.46
C VAL A 272 11.18 29.35 -37.95
N SER A 273 10.61 28.19 -38.30
CA SER A 273 10.28 27.85 -39.69
C SER A 273 9.27 28.82 -40.29
N LYS A 274 8.22 29.18 -39.54
CA LYS A 274 7.19 30.15 -39.96
C LYS A 274 7.82 31.54 -40.23
N GLU A 275 8.71 32.00 -39.36
CA GLU A 275 9.39 33.30 -39.58
C GLU A 275 10.32 33.26 -40.77
N ASN A 276 11.10 32.17 -40.93
CA ASN A 276 11.97 32.03 -42.10
C ASN A 276 11.16 32.02 -43.40
N LYS A 277 10.02 31.29 -43.44
CA LYS A 277 9.13 31.32 -44.60
C LYS A 277 8.67 32.74 -44.94
N ASN A 278 8.24 33.51 -43.94
CA ASN A 278 7.83 34.90 -44.14
C ASN A 278 8.97 35.79 -44.67
N ARG A 279 10.20 35.61 -44.12
CA ARG A 279 11.40 36.30 -44.60
C ARG A 279 11.74 35.96 -46.06
N PHE A 280 11.70 34.68 -46.40
CA PHE A 280 11.94 34.23 -47.78
C PHE A 280 10.89 34.77 -48.72
N GLN A 281 9.62 34.84 -48.36
CA GLN A 281 8.59 35.46 -49.17
C GLN A 281 8.87 36.94 -49.41
N ILE A 282 9.20 37.71 -48.36
CA ILE A 282 9.55 39.12 -48.51
C ILE A 282 10.76 39.28 -49.46
N LEU A 283 11.83 38.54 -49.25
CA LEU A 283 13.04 38.62 -50.11
C LEU A 283 12.77 38.17 -51.55
N ALA A 284 11.85 37.23 -51.78
CA ALA A 284 11.48 36.78 -53.13
C ALA A 284 10.61 37.77 -53.89
N HIS A 285 9.86 38.62 -53.17
CA HIS A 285 8.85 39.55 -53.78
C HIS A 285 9.25 41.01 -53.72
N THR A 286 10.30 41.40 -52.99
CA THR A 286 10.71 42.79 -52.84
C THR A 286 12.10 43.03 -53.35
N ASP A 287 12.36 44.20 -53.89
CA ASP A 287 13.68 44.71 -54.21
C ASP A 287 14.41 45.11 -52.94
N SER A 288 15.64 44.66 -52.78
CA SER A 288 16.44 44.81 -51.56
C SER A 288 16.88 46.27 -51.27
N LEU A 289 16.96 47.10 -52.28
CA LEU A 289 17.38 48.49 -52.16
C LEU A 289 16.22 49.40 -51.83
N THR A 290 15.16 49.32 -52.62
CA THR A 290 14.02 50.25 -52.57
C THR A 290 12.87 49.75 -51.68
N GLY A 291 12.81 48.48 -51.36
CA GLY A 291 11.74 47.87 -50.56
C GLY A 291 10.40 47.72 -51.26
N ILE A 292 10.29 48.14 -52.56
CA ILE A 292 9.10 47.94 -53.39
C ILE A 292 9.04 46.51 -53.95
N ASN A 293 7.94 46.12 -54.58
CA ASN A 293 7.87 44.84 -55.27
C ASN A 293 8.92 44.74 -56.37
N ASN A 294 9.70 43.65 -56.37
CA ASN A 294 10.51 43.31 -57.54
C ASN A 294 9.63 42.82 -58.68
N ARG A 295 10.20 42.47 -59.83
CA ARG A 295 9.43 42.03 -61.00
C ARG A 295 8.48 40.87 -60.68
N TYR A 296 8.94 39.86 -59.94
CA TYR A 296 8.12 38.70 -59.54
C TYR A 296 6.98 39.11 -58.59
N GLY A 297 7.26 39.91 -57.58
CA GLY A 297 6.26 40.43 -56.66
C GLY A 297 5.22 41.35 -57.33
N PHE A 298 5.65 42.13 -58.35
CA PHE A 298 4.72 42.94 -59.13
C PHE A 298 3.76 42.08 -59.98
N ASP A 299 4.33 41.08 -60.71
CA ASP A 299 3.53 40.20 -61.56
C ASP A 299 2.44 39.47 -60.75
N GLU A 300 2.81 38.88 -59.58
CA GLU A 300 1.86 38.20 -58.68
C GLU A 300 0.81 39.15 -58.10
N ALA A 301 1.21 40.37 -57.70
CA ALA A 301 0.28 41.36 -57.16
C ALA A 301 -0.68 41.86 -58.25
N ALA A 302 -0.19 42.07 -59.48
CA ALA A 302 -1.00 42.47 -60.60
C ALA A 302 -2.04 41.40 -60.99
N GLU A 303 -1.61 40.15 -61.13
CA GLU A 303 -2.49 39.01 -61.41
C GLU A 303 -3.60 38.92 -60.35
N LYS A 304 -3.27 39.04 -59.06
CA LYS A 304 -4.21 38.99 -57.98
C LYS A 304 -5.23 40.14 -58.01
N ILE A 305 -4.79 41.37 -58.30
CA ILE A 305 -5.66 42.54 -58.40
C ILE A 305 -6.61 42.39 -59.59
N ILE A 306 -6.09 41.92 -60.76
CA ILE A 306 -6.90 41.69 -61.94
C ILE A 306 -7.93 40.60 -61.68
N ALA A 307 -7.53 39.49 -61.08
CA ALA A 307 -8.45 38.38 -60.76
C ALA A 307 -9.56 38.77 -59.79
N GLN A 308 -9.24 39.64 -58.83
CA GLN A 308 -10.22 40.14 -57.85
C GLN A 308 -11.19 41.18 -58.42
N ASN A 309 -10.82 41.84 -59.53
CA ASN A 309 -11.60 42.90 -60.17
C ASN A 309 -11.80 42.65 -61.67
N PRO A 310 -12.45 41.58 -62.10
CA PRO A 310 -12.51 41.14 -63.51
C PRO A 310 -13.24 42.12 -64.46
N LYS A 311 -13.93 43.08 -63.92
CA LYS A 311 -14.64 44.12 -64.72
C LYS A 311 -13.96 45.50 -64.67
N ALA A 312 -12.85 45.62 -63.93
CA ALA A 312 -12.11 46.88 -63.86
C ALA A 312 -11.19 47.06 -65.07
N HIS A 313 -10.99 48.30 -65.46
CA HIS A 313 -9.99 48.67 -66.46
C HIS A 313 -8.70 49.07 -65.74
N PHE A 314 -7.61 48.49 -66.15
CA PHE A 314 -6.27 48.75 -65.57
C PHE A 314 -5.40 49.46 -66.59
N VAL A 315 -4.58 50.41 -66.15
CA VAL A 315 -3.53 51.06 -66.95
C VAL A 315 -2.20 50.75 -66.31
N ALA A 316 -1.25 50.25 -67.07
CA ALA A 316 0.11 50.06 -66.62
C ALA A 316 1.01 51.17 -67.18
N ALA A 317 1.86 51.76 -66.33
CA ALA A 317 2.86 52.73 -66.72
C ALA A 317 4.24 52.14 -66.42
N LEU A 318 5.16 52.23 -67.38
CA LEU A 318 6.57 51.85 -67.28
C LEU A 318 7.42 53.04 -67.26
N PHE A 319 8.29 53.18 -66.27
CA PHE A 319 9.23 54.24 -66.14
C PHE A 319 10.64 53.67 -66.16
N ASP A 320 11.58 54.41 -66.87
CA ASP A 320 13.03 54.09 -66.88
C ASP A 320 13.82 55.39 -66.66
N ILE A 321 15.03 55.26 -66.09
CA ILE A 321 15.87 56.40 -65.80
C ILE A 321 16.90 56.50 -66.96
N ASP A 322 16.83 57.61 -67.74
CA ASP A 322 17.73 57.87 -68.82
C ASP A 322 19.15 57.97 -68.27
N ASP A 323 20.10 57.37 -69.04
CA ASP A 323 21.54 57.38 -68.73
C ASP A 323 21.94 56.94 -67.33
N PHE A 324 21.09 56.10 -66.58
CA PHE A 324 21.37 55.64 -65.23
C PHE A 324 22.72 54.92 -65.09
N LYS A 325 23.14 54.21 -66.14
CA LYS A 325 24.48 53.56 -66.18
C LYS A 325 25.56 54.58 -66.13
N PHE A 326 25.44 55.66 -66.89
CA PHE A 326 26.40 56.76 -66.91
C PHE A 326 26.54 57.46 -65.55
N ILE A 327 25.42 57.65 -64.84
CA ILE A 327 25.40 58.18 -63.47
C ILE A 327 26.21 57.27 -62.52
N ASN A 328 25.99 55.99 -62.60
CA ASN A 328 26.72 55.02 -61.79
C ASN A 328 28.22 54.94 -62.10
N ASP A 329 28.58 55.02 -63.39
CA ASP A 329 29.97 54.95 -63.84
C ASP A 329 30.74 56.21 -63.45
N VAL A 330 30.14 57.40 -63.46
CA VAL A 330 30.75 58.68 -63.12
C VAL A 330 30.74 58.96 -61.59
N TYR A 331 29.68 58.71 -60.90
CA TYR A 331 29.49 59.11 -59.50
C TYR A 331 29.54 57.92 -58.48
N GLY A 332 29.66 56.74 -59.02
CA GLY A 332 29.72 55.52 -58.23
C GLY A 332 28.30 54.93 -57.85
N HIS A 333 28.25 53.64 -57.64
CA HIS A 333 26.96 52.91 -57.33
C HIS A 333 26.24 53.47 -56.12
N ALA A 334 26.97 53.90 -55.08
CA ALA A 334 26.39 54.51 -53.89
C ALA A 334 25.60 55.81 -54.12
N TYR A 335 25.83 56.46 -55.28
CA TYR A 335 25.05 57.66 -55.69
C TYR A 335 23.78 57.26 -56.47
N GLY A 336 23.84 56.18 -57.23
CA GLY A 336 22.69 55.67 -57.97
C GLY A 336 21.69 54.93 -57.11
N ASP A 337 22.20 54.34 -56.00
CA ASP A 337 21.38 53.69 -54.97
C ASP A 337 20.57 54.75 -54.14
#